data_5377cd1b7fbdc92a458436f9319c0f13
#
_entry.id   5377cd1b7fbdc92a458436f9319c0f13
#
_cell.length_a   1.000
_cell.length_b   1.000
_cell.length_c   1.000
_cell.angle_alpha   90.00
_cell.angle_beta   90.00
_cell.angle_gamma   90.00
#
_symmetry.space_group_name_H-M   'P 1'
#
loop_
_entity.id
_entity.type
_entity.pdbx_description
1 polymer ?
#
loop_
_entity_poly.entity_id
_entity_poly.type
_entity_poly.pdbx_seq_one_letter_code
_entity_poly.pdbx_strand_id
1 'polypeptide(L)'
;MNKKSAVSLGPGASSLILIFVILALAVLSMLSLMTSRNDLKFSERSAAVIASAYALNETAEARKAEVDHILAECAKDAGSDEDYLAAVAEELPEDMEILENEISCSESDGARMLDLAIRVLPLSEENRSVWTRHNLMAETGDEWDW
;
A
#
# COMPACT_ATOMS: atom_id res chain seq x y z
N MET A 1 -51.97 18.43 -49.70
CA MET A 1 -52.68 17.84 -48.55
C MET A 1 -51.87 16.69 -47.99
N ASN A 2 -51.11 16.93 -46.90
CA ASN A 2 -50.29 15.91 -46.22
C ASN A 2 -51.18 15.12 -45.25
N LYS A 3 -51.53 13.89 -45.61
CA LYS A 3 -52.15 12.94 -44.67
C LYS A 3 -51.11 12.53 -43.64
N LYS A 4 -51.22 13.08 -42.45
CA LYS A 4 -50.52 12.50 -41.28
C LYS A 4 -51.20 11.15 -40.97
N SER A 5 -50.53 10.06 -41.32
CA SER A 5 -50.93 8.72 -40.88
C SER A 5 -50.71 8.63 -39.36
N ALA A 6 -51.81 8.81 -38.61
CA ALA A 6 -51.79 8.51 -37.19
C ALA A 6 -51.64 6.98 -37.05
N VAL A 7 -50.51 6.51 -36.56
CA VAL A 7 -50.30 5.11 -36.18
C VAL A 7 -51.18 4.85 -34.97
N SER A 8 -52.33 4.24 -35.20
CA SER A 8 -53.24 3.76 -34.15
C SER A 8 -52.55 2.55 -33.47
N LEU A 9 -51.90 2.80 -32.35
CA LEU A 9 -51.43 1.71 -31.50
C LEU A 9 -52.65 0.99 -30.91
N GLY A 10 -52.94 -0.25 -31.36
CA GLY A 10 -53.98 -1.06 -30.77
C GLY A 10 -53.72 -1.41 -29.30
N PRO A 11 -54.72 -1.84 -28.52
CA PRO A 11 -54.63 -2.13 -27.09
C PRO A 11 -53.54 -3.13 -26.72
N GLY A 12 -53.08 -4.00 -27.62
CA GLY A 12 -51.97 -4.92 -27.41
C GLY A 12 -50.59 -4.26 -27.45
N ALA A 13 -50.42 -3.15 -28.18
CA ALA A 13 -49.13 -2.45 -28.23
C ALA A 13 -48.81 -1.71 -26.93
N SER A 14 -49.83 -1.20 -26.25
CA SER A 14 -49.70 -0.56 -24.94
C SER A 14 -49.19 -1.55 -23.86
N SER A 15 -49.73 -2.77 -23.85
CA SER A 15 -49.31 -3.84 -22.95
C SER A 15 -47.89 -4.29 -23.23
N LEU A 16 -47.46 -4.36 -24.48
CA LEU A 16 -46.08 -4.73 -24.88
C LEU A 16 -45.06 -3.68 -24.42
N ILE A 17 -45.38 -2.39 -24.57
CA ILE A 17 -44.56 -1.29 -24.10
C ILE A 17 -44.42 -1.33 -22.58
N LEU A 18 -45.50 -1.60 -21.86
CA LEU A 18 -45.46 -1.69 -20.38
C LEU A 18 -44.53 -2.81 -19.91
N ILE A 19 -44.65 -4.02 -20.53
CA ILE A 19 -43.75 -5.13 -20.19
C ILE A 19 -42.30 -4.79 -20.48
N PHE A 20 -42.04 -4.13 -21.62
CA PHE A 20 -40.67 -3.71 -21.97
C PHE A 20 -40.08 -2.71 -20.98
N VAL A 21 -40.90 -1.74 -20.54
CA VAL A 21 -40.47 -0.76 -19.52
C VAL A 21 -40.16 -1.44 -18.19
N ILE A 22 -41.00 -2.38 -17.76
CA ILE A 22 -40.76 -3.13 -16.51
C ILE A 22 -39.47 -3.95 -16.59
N LEU A 23 -39.22 -4.63 -17.72
CA LEU A 23 -37.99 -5.38 -17.94
C LEU A 23 -36.74 -4.45 -17.94
N ALA A 24 -36.83 -3.30 -18.61
CA ALA A 24 -35.75 -2.31 -18.64
C ALA A 24 -35.42 -1.79 -17.22
N LEU A 25 -36.45 -1.47 -16.42
CA LEU A 25 -36.29 -1.05 -15.06
C LEU A 25 -35.68 -2.14 -14.17
N ALA A 26 -36.07 -3.40 -14.36
CA ALA A 26 -35.51 -4.54 -13.63
C ALA A 26 -34.01 -4.72 -13.93
N VAL A 27 -33.63 -4.65 -15.21
CA VAL A 27 -32.21 -4.73 -15.62
C VAL A 27 -31.40 -3.59 -15.09
N LEU A 28 -31.88 -2.34 -15.16
CA LEU A 28 -31.21 -1.17 -14.62
C LEU A 28 -31.04 -1.26 -13.10
N SER A 29 -32.04 -1.76 -12.39
CA SER A 29 -31.97 -1.98 -10.94
C SER A 29 -30.91 -3.02 -10.57
N MET A 30 -30.81 -4.11 -11.32
CA MET A 30 -29.81 -5.15 -11.11
C MET A 30 -28.40 -4.64 -11.39
N LEU A 31 -28.20 -3.89 -12.47
CA LEU A 31 -26.91 -3.26 -12.79
C LEU A 31 -26.48 -2.28 -11.69
N SER A 32 -27.40 -1.44 -11.23
CA SER A 32 -27.12 -0.49 -10.13
C SER A 32 -26.69 -1.22 -8.85
N LEU A 33 -27.37 -2.32 -8.51
CA LEU A 33 -27.00 -3.13 -7.33
C LEU A 33 -25.64 -3.80 -7.49
N MET A 34 -25.32 -4.33 -8.67
CA MET A 34 -24.00 -4.92 -8.94
C MET A 34 -22.88 -3.88 -8.84
N THR A 35 -23.09 -2.70 -9.43
CA THR A 35 -22.11 -1.60 -9.36
C THR A 35 -21.87 -1.20 -7.91
N SER A 36 -22.93 -0.98 -7.13
CA SER A 36 -22.83 -0.61 -5.71
C SER A 36 -22.07 -1.65 -4.88
N ARG A 37 -22.30 -2.95 -5.14
CA ARG A 37 -21.57 -4.03 -4.45
C ARG A 37 -20.08 -4.07 -4.84
N ASN A 38 -19.77 -3.82 -6.11
CA ASN A 38 -18.39 -3.77 -6.57
C ASN A 38 -17.66 -2.57 -5.98
N ASP A 39 -18.31 -1.41 -5.92
CA ASP A 39 -17.77 -0.20 -5.32
C ASP A 39 -17.46 -0.39 -3.83
N LEU A 40 -18.38 -1.08 -3.10
CA LEU A 40 -18.14 -1.41 -1.69
C LEU A 40 -16.92 -2.31 -1.52
N LYS A 41 -16.82 -3.40 -2.28
CA LYS A 41 -15.68 -4.32 -2.24
C LYS A 41 -14.37 -3.61 -2.60
N PHE A 42 -14.40 -2.73 -3.59
CA PHE A 42 -13.23 -1.95 -3.97
C PHE A 42 -12.81 -1.00 -2.86
N SER A 43 -13.76 -0.33 -2.23
CA SER A 43 -13.52 0.55 -1.08
C SER A 43 -12.92 -0.21 0.11
N GLU A 44 -13.46 -1.39 0.45
CA GLU A 44 -12.94 -2.24 1.53
C GLU A 44 -11.50 -2.70 1.22
N ARG A 45 -11.21 -3.14 0.00
CA ARG A 45 -9.86 -3.52 -0.42
C ARG A 45 -8.90 -2.34 -0.37
N SER A 46 -9.32 -1.19 -0.86
CA SER A 46 -8.51 0.03 -0.81
C SER A 46 -8.18 0.43 0.63
N ALA A 47 -9.15 0.37 1.54
CA ALA A 47 -8.94 0.66 2.95
C ALA A 47 -7.96 -0.34 3.60
N ALA A 48 -8.08 -1.64 3.29
CA ALA A 48 -7.16 -2.67 3.79
C ALA A 48 -5.71 -2.43 3.27
N VAL A 49 -5.58 -2.09 1.98
CA VAL A 49 -4.28 -1.74 1.37
C VAL A 49 -3.61 -0.56 2.06
N ILE A 50 -4.38 0.48 2.34
CA ILE A 50 -3.89 1.68 3.01
C ILE A 50 -3.50 1.35 4.45
N ALA A 51 -4.35 0.64 5.19
CA ALA A 51 -4.07 0.25 6.56
C ALA A 51 -2.78 -0.59 6.68
N SER A 52 -2.57 -1.55 5.79
CA SER A 52 -1.37 -2.37 5.74
C SER A 52 -0.11 -1.53 5.42
N ALA A 53 -0.20 -0.59 4.47
CA ALA A 53 0.91 0.30 4.16
C ALA A 53 1.30 1.20 5.35
N TYR A 54 0.31 1.70 6.11
CA TYR A 54 0.58 2.47 7.32
C TYR A 54 1.20 1.61 8.44
N ALA A 55 0.75 0.36 8.60
CA ALA A 55 1.32 -0.56 9.58
C ALA A 55 2.79 -0.87 9.27
N LEU A 56 3.13 -1.13 8.00
CA LEU A 56 4.53 -1.31 7.58
C LEU A 56 5.37 -0.05 7.82
N ASN A 57 4.81 1.13 7.56
CA ASN A 57 5.51 2.38 7.81
C ASN A 57 5.74 2.62 9.31
N GLU A 58 4.78 2.27 10.17
CA GLU A 58 4.94 2.31 11.63
C GLU A 58 6.09 1.39 12.08
N THR A 59 6.17 0.18 11.52
CA THR A 59 7.28 -0.74 11.77
C THR A 59 8.62 -0.14 11.32
N ALA A 60 8.67 0.50 10.15
CA ALA A 60 9.88 1.18 9.67
C ALA A 60 10.36 2.28 10.61
N GLU A 61 9.46 3.12 11.11
CA GLU A 61 9.80 4.17 12.07
C GLU A 61 10.27 3.57 13.42
N ALA A 62 9.67 2.46 13.86
CA ALA A 62 10.13 1.75 15.05
C ALA A 62 11.54 1.18 14.85
N ARG A 63 11.83 0.59 13.68
CA ARG A 63 13.19 0.11 13.33
C ARG A 63 14.21 1.22 13.30
N LYS A 64 13.83 2.37 12.72
CA LYS A 64 14.72 3.54 12.74
C LYS A 64 15.01 4.02 14.16
N ALA A 65 13.99 4.06 15.01
CA ALA A 65 14.19 4.46 16.42
C ALA A 65 15.09 3.47 17.19
N GLU A 66 14.99 2.17 16.89
CA GLU A 66 15.88 1.13 17.42
C GLU A 66 17.34 1.36 16.97
N VAL A 67 17.55 1.58 15.67
CA VAL A 67 18.86 1.92 15.11
C VAL A 67 19.40 3.22 15.75
N ASP A 68 18.62 4.29 15.82
CA ASP A 68 19.02 5.55 16.42
C ASP A 68 19.42 5.37 17.90
N HIS A 69 18.76 4.47 18.63
CA HIS A 69 19.14 4.14 20.00
C HIS A 69 20.49 3.43 20.08
N ILE A 70 20.71 2.40 19.24
CA ILE A 70 22.00 1.70 19.15
C ILE A 70 23.13 2.69 18.79
N LEU A 71 22.91 3.53 17.78
CA LEU A 71 23.86 4.54 17.37
C LEU A 71 24.18 5.52 18.51
N ALA A 72 23.20 5.91 19.30
CA ALA A 72 23.40 6.81 20.43
C ALA A 72 24.20 6.16 21.57
N GLU A 73 24.02 4.87 21.83
CA GLU A 73 24.78 4.13 22.84
C GLU A 73 26.24 3.92 22.38
N CYS A 74 26.45 3.39 21.16
CA CYS A 74 27.78 3.17 20.62
C CYS A 74 28.63 4.45 20.52
N ALA A 75 27.98 5.59 20.22
CA ALA A 75 28.68 6.87 20.12
C ALA A 75 29.23 7.40 21.44
N LYS A 76 28.79 6.90 22.62
CA LYS A 76 29.29 7.37 23.93
C LYS A 76 30.72 6.91 24.20
N ASP A 77 31.05 5.70 23.72
CA ASP A 77 32.31 5.03 24.04
C ASP A 77 33.29 5.01 22.85
N ALA A 78 32.82 5.43 21.65
CA ALA A 78 33.65 5.43 20.46
C ALA A 78 34.66 6.58 20.43
N GLY A 79 35.93 6.24 20.17
CA GLY A 79 37.03 7.20 20.02
C GLY A 79 37.27 7.64 18.56
N SER A 80 36.77 6.91 17.60
CA SER A 80 36.86 7.16 16.15
C SER A 80 35.64 6.69 15.41
N ASP A 81 35.43 7.15 14.16
CA ASP A 81 34.33 6.70 13.32
C ASP A 81 34.48 5.21 12.99
N GLU A 82 35.67 4.65 12.89
CA GLU A 82 35.91 3.22 12.64
C GLU A 82 35.51 2.38 13.85
N ASP A 83 35.90 2.77 15.07
CA ASP A 83 35.50 2.10 16.31
C ASP A 83 33.98 2.16 16.51
N TYR A 84 33.37 3.30 16.14
CA TYR A 84 31.94 3.51 16.19
C TYR A 84 31.18 2.54 15.29
N LEU A 85 31.58 2.43 14.02
CA LEU A 85 30.92 1.52 13.06
C LEU A 85 31.12 0.04 13.47
N ALA A 86 32.29 -0.31 14.02
CA ALA A 86 32.55 -1.67 14.52
C ALA A 86 31.64 -2.01 15.71
N ALA A 87 31.49 -1.08 16.67
CA ALA A 87 30.59 -1.28 17.81
C ALA A 87 29.12 -1.40 17.36
N VAL A 88 28.70 -0.57 16.40
CA VAL A 88 27.35 -0.65 15.82
C VAL A 88 27.11 -2.02 15.18
N ALA A 89 28.08 -2.55 14.43
CA ALA A 89 27.95 -3.84 13.79
C ALA A 89 27.80 -5.02 14.78
N GLU A 90 28.37 -4.89 15.98
CA GLU A 90 28.24 -5.90 17.05
C GLU A 90 26.87 -5.86 17.78
N GLU A 91 26.28 -4.66 17.88
CA GLU A 91 25.03 -4.44 18.62
C GLU A 91 23.77 -4.54 17.73
N LEU A 92 23.92 -4.61 16.38
CA LEU A 92 22.79 -4.73 15.47
C LEU A 92 22.08 -6.07 15.62
N PRO A 93 20.73 -6.09 15.57
CA PRO A 93 19.93 -7.31 15.48
C PRO A 93 20.31 -8.18 14.27
N GLU A 94 20.12 -9.50 14.38
CA GLU A 94 20.45 -10.47 13.31
C GLU A 94 19.67 -10.25 11.99
N ASP A 95 18.56 -9.53 12.03
CA ASP A 95 17.70 -9.19 10.89
C ASP A 95 18.09 -7.88 10.19
N MET A 96 19.15 -7.24 10.67
CA MET A 96 19.73 -6.04 10.07
C MET A 96 21.15 -6.30 9.62
N GLU A 97 21.49 -5.81 8.44
CA GLU A 97 22.85 -5.93 7.89
C GLU A 97 23.46 -4.55 7.74
N ILE A 98 24.73 -4.41 8.18
CA ILE A 98 25.53 -3.20 7.92
C ILE A 98 26.55 -3.48 6.83
N LEU A 99 26.54 -2.65 5.80
CA LEU A 99 27.56 -2.66 4.75
C LEU A 99 28.16 -1.26 4.64
N GLU A 100 29.47 -1.15 4.90
CA GLU A 100 30.17 0.13 5.00
C GLU A 100 29.56 1.01 6.11
N ASN A 101 28.70 1.94 5.75
CA ASN A 101 27.96 2.83 6.66
C ASN A 101 26.45 2.83 6.42
N GLU A 102 25.92 1.82 5.73
CA GLU A 102 24.50 1.68 5.45
C GLU A 102 23.94 0.44 6.12
N ILE A 103 22.95 0.62 6.97
CA ILE A 103 22.20 -0.45 7.64
C ILE A 103 20.96 -0.73 6.78
N SER A 104 20.80 -1.98 6.35
CA SER A 104 19.66 -2.43 5.56
C SER A 104 18.83 -3.45 6.31
N CYS A 105 17.52 -3.36 6.18
CA CYS A 105 16.56 -4.34 6.65
C CYS A 105 15.33 -4.38 5.75
N SER A 106 14.54 -5.43 5.85
CA SER A 106 13.29 -5.55 5.10
C SER A 106 12.18 -6.03 6.02
N GLU A 107 10.99 -5.48 5.84
CA GLU A 107 9.78 -5.87 6.55
C GLU A 107 8.71 -6.31 5.55
N SER A 108 7.96 -7.36 5.86
CA SER A 108 6.90 -7.87 4.97
C SER A 108 5.62 -8.14 5.74
N ASP A 109 4.47 -7.88 5.10
CA ASP A 109 3.15 -8.29 5.57
C ASP A 109 2.60 -9.52 4.80
N GLY A 110 3.44 -10.14 3.95
CA GLY A 110 3.09 -11.27 3.09
C GLY A 110 2.44 -10.88 1.77
N ALA A 111 2.04 -9.62 1.61
CA ALA A 111 1.52 -9.05 0.35
C ALA A 111 2.42 -7.94 -0.20
N ARG A 112 3.20 -7.34 0.70
CA ARG A 112 4.13 -6.25 0.39
C ARG A 112 5.39 -6.40 1.21
N MET A 113 6.47 -5.94 0.63
CA MET A 113 7.76 -5.84 1.26
C MET A 113 8.19 -4.37 1.31
N LEU A 114 8.64 -3.94 2.47
CA LEU A 114 9.24 -2.64 2.69
C LEU A 114 10.74 -2.82 2.79
N ASP A 115 11.47 -2.32 1.79
CA ASP A 115 12.94 -2.32 1.74
C ASP A 115 13.45 -1.00 2.34
N LEU A 116 14.23 -1.12 3.40
CA LEU A 116 14.72 -0.02 4.22
C LEU A 116 16.24 0.02 4.19
N ALA A 117 16.78 1.22 4.07
CA ALA A 117 18.19 1.46 4.30
C ALA A 117 18.42 2.80 5.02
N ILE A 118 19.26 2.76 6.01
CA ILE A 118 19.60 3.88 6.89
C ILE A 118 21.11 4.08 6.82
N ARG A 119 21.53 5.27 6.44
CA ARG A 119 22.96 5.62 6.48
C ARG A 119 23.34 6.14 7.84
N VAL A 120 24.38 5.56 8.38
CA VAL A 120 25.05 6.02 9.60
C VAL A 120 25.93 7.22 9.25
N LEU A 121 25.78 8.31 9.98
CA LEU A 121 26.58 9.54 9.81
C LEU A 121 27.75 9.56 10.78
N PRO A 122 28.85 10.26 10.44
CA PRO A 122 30.01 10.39 11.31
C PRO A 122 29.65 11.00 12.67
N LEU A 123 30.48 10.73 13.68
CA LEU A 123 30.34 11.30 15.05
C LEU A 123 30.33 12.82 15.10
N SER A 124 30.89 13.49 14.10
CA SER A 124 30.91 14.95 13.96
C SER A 124 29.56 15.57 13.62
N GLU A 125 28.62 14.79 13.12
CA GLU A 125 27.28 15.24 12.73
C GLU A 125 26.33 15.22 13.94
N GLU A 126 25.40 16.19 14.00
CA GLU A 126 24.38 16.24 15.04
C GLU A 126 23.35 15.11 14.88
N ASN A 127 22.93 14.86 13.64
CA ASN A 127 22.13 13.72 13.29
C ASN A 127 23.03 12.50 13.10
N ARG A 128 22.63 11.35 13.64
CA ARG A 128 23.42 10.11 13.54
C ARG A 128 23.01 9.21 12.42
N SER A 129 21.80 9.40 11.88
CA SER A 129 21.24 8.58 10.82
C SER A 129 20.39 9.36 9.85
N VAL A 130 20.32 8.87 8.61
CA VAL A 130 19.44 9.41 7.57
C VAL A 130 18.87 8.26 6.72
N TRP A 131 17.59 8.35 6.35
CA TRP A 131 17.02 7.44 5.39
C TRP A 131 17.69 7.55 4.01
N THR A 132 18.20 6.45 3.47
CA THR A 132 18.69 6.36 2.09
C THR A 132 17.75 5.58 1.20
N ARG A 133 17.01 4.63 1.78
CA ARG A 133 16.01 3.85 1.07
C ARG A 133 14.81 3.60 1.96
N HIS A 134 13.63 3.80 1.38
CA HIS A 134 12.34 3.52 2.01
C HIS A 134 11.35 3.19 0.89
N ASN A 135 11.43 1.97 0.39
CA ASN A 135 10.68 1.54 -0.79
C ASN A 135 9.66 0.47 -0.43
N LEU A 136 8.39 0.78 -0.64
CA LEU A 136 7.30 -0.19 -0.51
C LEU A 136 7.09 -0.87 -1.87
N MET A 137 7.29 -2.18 -1.92
CA MET A 137 7.11 -3.02 -3.09
C MET A 137 5.98 -4.01 -2.86
N ALA A 138 5.23 -4.34 -3.91
CA ALA A 138 4.33 -5.48 -3.87
C ALA A 138 5.20 -6.75 -3.84
N GLU A 139 4.96 -7.63 -2.88
CA GLU A 139 5.53 -8.96 -2.92
C GLU A 139 4.79 -9.69 -4.05
N THR A 140 5.43 -9.79 -5.22
CA THR A 140 4.90 -10.55 -6.34
C THR A 140 5.00 -12.02 -5.98
N GLY A 141 3.99 -12.54 -5.32
CA GLY A 141 3.71 -13.97 -5.37
C GLY A 141 3.42 -14.31 -6.82
N ASP A 142 4.25 -15.18 -7.40
CA ASP A 142 4.00 -15.77 -8.69
C ASP A 142 2.59 -16.38 -8.70
N GLU A 143 1.76 -15.89 -9.56
CA GLU A 143 0.46 -16.38 -10.05
C GLU A 143 -0.65 -15.33 -9.92
N TRP A 144 -0.74 -14.49 -10.94
CA TRP A 144 -2.01 -13.91 -11.33
C TRP A 144 -2.79 -14.99 -12.11
N ASP A 145 -3.47 -15.89 -11.39
CA ASP A 145 -4.54 -16.71 -11.98
C ASP A 145 -5.75 -15.82 -12.27
N TRP A 146 -6.01 -15.59 -13.55
CA TRP A 146 -7.19 -14.90 -14.13
C TRP A 146 -8.42 -15.78 -14.14
#